data_985bad993e81d3ebfa5ee0c2016090a5
#
_entry.id   985bad993e81d3ebfa5ee0c2016090a5
#
_cell.length_a   1.000
_cell.length_b   1.000
_cell.length_c   1.000
_cell.angle_alpha   90.00
_cell.angle_beta   90.00
_cell.angle_gamma   90.00
#
_symmetry.space_group_name_H-M   'P 1'
#
loop_
_entity.id
_entity.type
_entity.pdbx_description
1 polymer ?
#
loop_
_entity_poly.entity_id
_entity_poly.type
_entity_poly.pdbx_seq_one_letter_code
_entity_poly.pdbx_strand_id
1 'polypeptide(L)'
;MLIGLMGPKGGGKDTVCGIIQEIVDPAPVRFAFADKLKEFAYALDPLIDLNFPPIDPKVGDTLKYVRRLSWIVDSYGWEEAKQFSDVRRLLQRLGTEAGRQVLRDDIWVSTIEAAVGEAARTTGAVLTDVRFPNEIDLVRTLGGSLWRIDRPSAETGDPHPSEVAWRSATPDVVIINDGPLEALEAAVYAVLAETRTILPHS
;
A
#
# COMPACT_ATOMS: atom_id res chain seq x y z
N MET A 1 -15.30 8.67 -8.92
CA MET A 1 -14.89 7.26 -8.93
C MET A 1 -13.98 6.99 -7.73
N LEU A 2 -14.16 5.86 -7.03
CA LEU A 2 -13.23 5.43 -5.97
C LEU A 2 -12.97 3.93 -6.11
N ILE A 3 -11.69 3.54 -6.13
CA ILE A 3 -11.26 2.14 -6.21
C ILE A 3 -10.29 1.87 -5.05
N GLY A 4 -10.56 0.84 -4.25
CA GLY A 4 -9.65 0.31 -3.24
C GLY A 4 -8.99 -0.98 -3.75
N LEU A 5 -7.65 -1.00 -3.85
CA LEU A 5 -6.88 -2.15 -4.29
C LEU A 5 -6.39 -2.95 -3.08
N MET A 6 -6.66 -4.25 -3.07
CA MET A 6 -6.18 -5.19 -2.05
C MET A 6 -5.51 -6.41 -2.70
N GLY A 7 -4.73 -7.15 -1.93
CA GLY A 7 -3.97 -8.30 -2.41
C GLY A 7 -2.58 -8.38 -1.78
N PRO A 8 -1.79 -9.43 -2.09
CA PRO A 8 -0.50 -9.67 -1.48
C PRO A 8 0.52 -8.56 -1.80
N LYS A 9 1.57 -8.46 -0.98
CA LYS A 9 2.74 -7.63 -1.29
C LYS A 9 3.36 -8.11 -2.62
N GLY A 10 3.71 -7.16 -3.50
CA GLY A 10 4.21 -7.52 -4.85
C GLY A 10 3.14 -8.05 -5.81
N GLY A 11 1.86 -8.02 -5.44
CA GLY A 11 0.74 -8.47 -6.28
C GLY A 11 0.47 -7.62 -7.54
N GLY A 12 1.07 -6.42 -7.64
CA GLY A 12 0.89 -5.53 -8.79
C GLY A 12 -0.12 -4.40 -8.59
N LYS A 13 -0.50 -4.11 -7.35
CA LYS A 13 -1.48 -3.05 -7.03
C LYS A 13 -1.07 -1.66 -7.54
N ASP A 14 0.20 -1.28 -7.37
CA ASP A 14 0.71 0.00 -7.88
C ASP A 14 0.74 0.02 -9.42
N THR A 15 1.03 -1.11 -10.07
CA THR A 15 0.94 -1.26 -11.52
C THR A 15 -0.50 -1.06 -12.02
N VAL A 16 -1.47 -1.73 -11.36
CA VAL A 16 -2.91 -1.55 -11.67
C VAL A 16 -3.32 -0.09 -11.48
N CYS A 17 -2.86 0.59 -10.42
CA CYS A 17 -3.12 2.01 -10.22
C CYS A 17 -2.57 2.85 -11.39
N GLY A 18 -1.33 2.60 -11.83
CA GLY A 18 -0.74 3.29 -12.99
C GLY A 18 -1.56 3.08 -14.26
N ILE A 19 -1.95 1.85 -14.55
CA ILE A 19 -2.81 1.53 -15.70
C ILE A 19 -4.15 2.29 -15.64
N ILE A 20 -4.79 2.33 -14.46
CA ILE A 20 -6.04 3.09 -14.27
C ILE A 20 -5.82 4.58 -14.55
N GLN A 21 -4.70 5.15 -14.08
CA GLN A 21 -4.37 6.57 -14.28
C GLN A 21 -4.10 6.91 -15.76
N GLU A 22 -3.58 5.97 -16.53
CA GLU A 22 -3.36 6.14 -17.98
C GLU A 22 -4.67 6.07 -18.78
N ILE A 23 -5.64 5.27 -18.34
CA ILE A 23 -6.89 5.01 -19.07
C ILE A 23 -7.96 6.05 -18.75
N VAL A 24 -8.00 6.55 -17.51
CA VAL A 24 -9.07 7.41 -17.01
C VAL A 24 -8.67 8.87 -17.10
N ASP A 25 -9.49 9.69 -17.77
CA ASP A 25 -9.31 11.12 -17.89
C ASP A 25 -10.51 11.87 -17.25
N PRO A 26 -10.28 12.78 -16.31
CA PRO A 26 -9.00 13.09 -15.66
C PRO A 26 -8.46 11.92 -14.84
N ALA A 27 -7.13 11.79 -14.79
CA ALA A 27 -6.47 10.72 -14.06
C ALA A 27 -6.83 10.76 -12.56
N PRO A 28 -7.23 9.64 -11.95
CA PRO A 28 -7.56 9.61 -10.53
C PRO A 28 -6.33 9.80 -9.66
N VAL A 29 -6.52 10.41 -8.50
CA VAL A 29 -5.46 10.62 -7.52
C VAL A 29 -5.14 9.29 -6.81
N ARG A 30 -3.85 8.95 -6.76
CA ARG A 30 -3.37 7.82 -5.97
C ARG A 30 -3.27 8.20 -4.49
N PHE A 31 -3.74 7.33 -3.62
CA PHE A 31 -3.58 7.40 -2.17
C PHE A 31 -3.05 6.07 -1.63
N ALA A 32 -2.31 6.14 -0.53
CA ALA A 32 -1.95 4.97 0.28
C ALA A 32 -1.93 5.35 1.76
N PHE A 33 -2.51 4.51 2.62
CA PHE A 33 -2.46 4.68 4.08
C PHE A 33 -1.01 4.66 4.58
N ALA A 34 -0.18 3.82 3.97
CA ALA A 34 1.24 3.72 4.29
C ALA A 34 2.03 5.01 3.98
N ASP A 35 1.56 5.91 3.12
CA ASP A 35 2.28 7.15 2.84
C ASP A 35 2.29 8.08 4.05
N LYS A 36 1.17 8.20 4.78
CA LYS A 36 1.10 8.96 6.04
C LYS A 36 1.92 8.32 7.15
N LEU A 37 1.95 7.00 7.22
CA LEU A 37 2.84 6.28 8.13
C LEU A 37 4.31 6.55 7.83
N LYS A 38 4.71 6.57 6.56
CA LYS A 38 6.07 6.89 6.13
C LYS A 38 6.44 8.34 6.43
N GLU A 39 5.54 9.29 6.15
CA GLU A 39 5.73 10.72 6.52
C GLU A 39 5.97 10.87 8.03
N PHE A 40 5.16 10.19 8.85
CA PHE A 40 5.32 10.20 10.30
C PHE A 40 6.66 9.59 10.74
N ALA A 41 7.02 8.42 10.19
CA ALA A 41 8.29 7.76 10.51
C ALA A 41 9.49 8.62 10.10
N TYR A 42 9.42 9.27 8.94
CA TYR A 42 10.47 10.17 8.45
C TYR A 42 10.64 11.40 9.36
N ALA A 43 9.52 12.01 9.77
CA ALA A 43 9.53 13.17 10.69
C ALA A 43 10.04 12.80 12.09
N LEU A 44 9.78 11.57 12.55
CA LEU A 44 10.30 11.05 13.82
C LEU A 44 11.81 10.83 13.78
N ASP A 45 12.35 10.50 12.60
CA ASP A 45 13.75 10.32 12.27
C ASP A 45 14.57 9.49 13.26
N PRO A 46 14.13 8.26 13.58
CA PRO A 46 14.84 7.41 14.53
C PRO A 46 16.18 6.92 13.99
N LEU A 47 17.04 6.47 14.91
CA LEU A 47 18.26 5.76 14.56
C LEU A 47 17.92 4.32 14.12
N ILE A 48 18.48 3.91 12.98
CA ILE A 48 18.29 2.59 12.37
C ILE A 48 19.62 1.85 12.39
N ASP A 49 19.62 0.62 12.86
CA ASP A 49 20.77 -0.29 12.77
C ASP A 49 20.74 -0.99 11.40
N LEU A 50 21.75 -0.74 10.57
CA LEU A 50 21.82 -1.30 9.22
C LEU A 50 22.25 -2.77 9.20
N ASN A 51 22.66 -3.34 10.36
CA ASN A 51 23.00 -4.76 10.56
C ASN A 51 23.87 -5.34 9.42
N PHE A 52 24.94 -4.65 9.04
CA PHE A 52 25.89 -5.22 8.10
C PHE A 52 26.59 -6.44 8.73
N PRO A 53 26.83 -7.52 7.97
CA PRO A 53 27.59 -8.65 8.48
C PRO A 53 28.98 -8.20 8.95
N PRO A 54 29.56 -8.82 10.00
CA PRO A 54 30.88 -8.47 10.49
C PRO A 54 31.91 -8.58 9.36
N ILE A 55 32.79 -7.57 9.25
CA ILE A 55 33.83 -7.52 8.22
C ILE A 55 34.81 -8.68 8.40
N ASP A 56 35.03 -9.12 9.65
CA ASP A 56 35.80 -10.32 9.99
C ASP A 56 35.02 -11.14 11.06
N PRO A 57 34.53 -12.35 10.73
CA PRO A 57 33.83 -13.23 11.67
C PRO A 57 34.66 -13.61 12.90
N LYS A 58 36.02 -13.48 12.84
CA LYS A 58 36.93 -13.83 13.93
C LYS A 58 37.12 -12.71 14.95
N VAL A 59 36.80 -11.47 14.60
CA VAL A 59 37.03 -10.30 15.48
C VAL A 59 35.79 -10.01 16.34
N GLY A 60 34.66 -10.58 16.06
CA GLY A 60 33.44 -10.48 16.89
C GLY A 60 32.82 -9.08 17.00
N ASP A 61 33.46 -8.05 16.47
CA ASP A 61 32.97 -6.68 16.45
C ASP A 61 32.03 -6.46 15.26
N THR A 62 30.76 -6.58 15.54
CA THR A 62 29.73 -6.08 14.64
C THR A 62 29.83 -4.55 14.68
N LEU A 63 30.48 -3.96 13.70
CA LEU A 63 30.40 -2.51 13.50
C LEU A 63 28.92 -2.17 13.27
N LYS A 64 28.29 -1.65 14.30
CA LYS A 64 26.92 -1.15 14.21
C LYS A 64 26.91 0.11 13.36
N TYR A 65 26.54 -0.03 12.10
CA TYR A 65 26.29 1.11 11.23
C TYR A 65 24.92 1.68 11.51
N VAL A 66 24.86 2.65 12.42
CA VAL A 66 23.63 3.33 12.76
C VAL A 66 23.52 4.60 11.92
N ARG A 67 22.34 4.81 11.30
CA ARG A 67 22.02 6.00 10.53
C ARG A 67 20.62 6.51 10.91
N ARG A 68 20.39 7.80 10.70
CA ARG A 68 19.05 8.36 10.76
C ARG A 68 18.18 7.79 9.64
N LEU A 69 16.91 7.58 9.92
CA LEU A 69 15.96 7.09 8.92
C LEU A 69 15.90 8.02 7.70
N SER A 70 15.87 9.34 7.94
CA SER A 70 15.89 10.35 6.86
C SER A 70 17.08 10.15 5.92
N TRP A 71 18.31 9.98 6.48
CA TRP A 71 19.48 9.75 5.65
C TRP A 71 19.36 8.49 4.77
N ILE A 72 18.79 7.42 5.30
CA ILE A 72 18.62 6.16 4.55
C ILE A 72 17.61 6.38 3.41
N VAL A 73 16.48 7.03 3.72
CA VAL A 73 15.42 7.29 2.73
C VAL A 73 15.89 8.25 1.64
N ASP A 74 16.61 9.30 2.00
CA ASP A 74 17.15 10.29 1.04
C ASP A 74 18.22 9.68 0.12
N SER A 75 18.99 8.72 0.66
CA SER A 75 20.07 8.07 -0.10
C SER A 75 19.59 6.95 -1.01
N TYR A 76 18.58 6.18 -0.61
CA TYR A 76 18.17 4.93 -1.27
C TYR A 76 16.69 4.90 -1.69
N GLY A 77 15.86 5.83 -1.22
CA GLY A 77 14.41 5.76 -1.38
C GLY A 77 13.75 4.75 -0.43
N TRP A 78 12.41 4.83 -0.32
CA TRP A 78 11.64 3.98 0.60
C TRP A 78 11.68 2.48 0.25
N GLU A 79 11.75 2.13 -1.04
CA GLU A 79 11.70 0.71 -1.44
C GLU A 79 12.97 -0.02 -1.00
N GLU A 80 14.14 0.60 -1.20
CA GLU A 80 15.42 0.05 -0.71
C GLU A 80 15.54 0.16 0.81
N ALA A 81 15.08 1.27 1.41
CA ALA A 81 15.09 1.44 2.87
C ALA A 81 14.33 0.30 3.58
N LYS A 82 13.22 -0.17 3.03
CA LYS A 82 12.45 -1.31 3.56
C LYS A 82 13.15 -2.67 3.47
N GLN A 83 14.27 -2.78 2.76
CA GLN A 83 15.09 -4.00 2.77
C GLN A 83 15.86 -4.14 4.10
N PHE A 84 16.15 -3.04 4.78
CA PHE A 84 16.70 -3.10 6.12
C PHE A 84 15.65 -3.59 7.12
N SER A 85 15.98 -4.65 7.86
CA SER A 85 15.04 -5.31 8.80
C SER A 85 14.50 -4.35 9.87
N ASP A 86 15.35 -3.43 10.36
CA ASP A 86 14.97 -2.45 11.37
C ASP A 86 13.97 -1.42 10.83
N VAL A 87 14.13 -0.97 9.57
CA VAL A 87 13.15 -0.07 8.93
C VAL A 87 11.81 -0.77 8.76
N ARG A 88 11.82 -2.02 8.29
CA ARG A 88 10.58 -2.81 8.16
C ARG A 88 9.89 -3.00 9.51
N ARG A 89 10.63 -3.39 10.54
CA ARG A 89 10.13 -3.57 11.91
C ARG A 89 9.57 -2.26 12.49
N LEU A 90 10.27 -1.14 12.27
CA LEU A 90 9.80 0.18 12.69
C LEU A 90 8.45 0.51 12.06
N LEU A 91 8.31 0.38 10.73
CA LEU A 91 7.07 0.68 10.03
C LEU A 91 5.93 -0.24 10.46
N GLN A 92 6.19 -1.53 10.66
CA GLN A 92 5.19 -2.48 11.17
C GLN A 92 4.71 -2.09 12.57
N ARG A 93 5.63 -1.79 13.50
CA ARG A 93 5.30 -1.38 14.85
C ARG A 93 4.60 -0.03 14.92
N LEU A 94 5.06 0.97 14.18
CA LEU A 94 4.38 2.26 14.10
C LEU A 94 2.98 2.13 13.48
N GLY A 95 2.86 1.33 12.42
CA GLY A 95 1.59 1.14 11.72
C GLY A 95 0.54 0.40 12.54
N THR A 96 0.95 -0.60 13.31
CA THR A 96 0.05 -1.50 14.04
C THR A 96 0.08 -1.24 15.54
N GLU A 97 1.21 -1.58 16.23
CA GLU A 97 1.22 -1.56 17.68
C GLU A 97 1.10 -0.14 18.24
N ALA A 98 1.91 0.80 17.76
CA ALA A 98 1.87 2.17 18.27
C ALA A 98 0.70 2.98 17.70
N GLY A 99 0.48 2.93 16.39
CA GLY A 99 -0.58 3.70 15.75
C GLY A 99 -1.97 3.16 16.09
N ARG A 100 -2.27 1.95 15.63
CA ARG A 100 -3.63 1.39 15.72
C ARG A 100 -3.99 0.93 17.13
N GLN A 101 -3.10 0.24 17.85
CA GLN A 101 -3.44 -0.35 19.14
C GLN A 101 -3.33 0.65 20.31
N VAL A 102 -2.38 1.60 20.27
CA VAL A 102 -2.14 2.56 21.36
C VAL A 102 -2.88 3.88 21.14
N LEU A 103 -2.86 4.44 19.92
CA LEU A 103 -3.50 5.72 19.65
C LEU A 103 -4.97 5.53 19.24
N ARG A 104 -5.22 5.08 18.02
CA ARG A 104 -6.57 4.84 17.48
C ARG A 104 -6.49 3.83 16.34
N ASP A 105 -7.43 2.89 16.29
CA ASP A 105 -7.46 1.88 15.23
C ASP A 105 -7.59 2.50 13.81
N ASP A 106 -8.33 3.59 13.69
CA ASP A 106 -8.57 4.32 12.45
C ASP A 106 -7.56 5.46 12.18
N ILE A 107 -6.45 5.54 12.94
CA ILE A 107 -5.51 6.68 12.84
C ILE A 107 -5.09 6.98 11.40
N TRP A 108 -4.72 5.96 10.64
CA TRP A 108 -4.26 6.14 9.25
C TRP A 108 -5.41 6.46 8.29
N VAL A 109 -6.59 5.92 8.53
CA VAL A 109 -7.81 6.22 7.79
C VAL A 109 -8.17 7.70 7.95
N SER A 110 -8.26 8.17 9.18
CA SER A 110 -8.64 9.56 9.47
C SER A 110 -7.69 10.61 8.90
N THR A 111 -6.41 10.23 8.63
CA THR A 111 -5.44 11.18 8.04
C THR A 111 -5.68 11.45 6.56
N ILE A 112 -6.35 10.57 5.82
CA ILE A 112 -6.55 10.71 4.37
C ILE A 112 -8.02 10.76 3.94
N GLU A 113 -8.96 10.43 4.83
CA GLU A 113 -10.40 10.30 4.53
C GLU A 113 -10.96 11.52 3.79
N ALA A 114 -10.71 12.73 4.29
CA ALA A 114 -11.22 13.96 3.68
C ALA A 114 -10.66 14.17 2.26
N ALA A 115 -9.37 13.93 2.05
CA ALA A 115 -8.73 14.08 0.75
C ALA A 115 -9.20 13.02 -0.25
N VAL A 116 -9.36 11.77 0.19
CA VAL A 116 -9.92 10.68 -0.62
C VAL A 116 -11.37 11.00 -1.02
N GLY A 117 -12.19 11.46 -0.08
CA GLY A 117 -13.58 11.83 -0.34
C GLY A 117 -13.70 12.98 -1.34
N GLU A 118 -12.83 13.97 -1.27
CA GLU A 118 -12.80 15.08 -2.24
C GLU A 118 -12.38 14.59 -3.64
N ALA A 119 -11.28 13.84 -3.72
CA ALA A 119 -10.82 13.29 -4.99
C ALA A 119 -11.86 12.34 -5.62
N ALA A 120 -12.53 11.50 -4.83
CA ALA A 120 -13.57 10.59 -5.31
C ALA A 120 -14.73 11.32 -5.99
N ARG A 121 -15.07 12.54 -5.52
CA ARG A 121 -16.14 13.38 -6.09
C ARG A 121 -15.69 14.17 -7.32
N THR A 122 -14.42 14.43 -7.49
CA THR A 122 -13.86 15.27 -8.56
C THR A 122 -13.18 14.43 -9.64
N THR A 123 -11.89 14.18 -9.49
CA THR A 123 -11.05 13.47 -10.48
C THR A 123 -11.10 11.96 -10.37
N GLY A 124 -11.55 11.43 -9.22
CA GLY A 124 -11.45 10.03 -8.85
C GLY A 124 -10.29 9.77 -7.90
N ALA A 125 -10.35 8.65 -7.18
CA ALA A 125 -9.31 8.22 -6.25
C ALA A 125 -9.04 6.72 -6.37
N VAL A 126 -7.77 6.32 -6.21
CA VAL A 126 -7.34 4.93 -6.10
C VAL A 126 -6.51 4.76 -4.84
N LEU A 127 -6.98 3.90 -3.92
CA LEU A 127 -6.27 3.48 -2.71
C LEU A 127 -5.49 2.21 -3.03
N THR A 128 -4.15 2.21 -2.93
CA THR A 128 -3.31 1.11 -3.41
C THR A 128 -2.93 0.07 -2.35
N ASP A 129 -3.30 0.28 -1.09
CA ASP A 129 -2.88 -0.57 0.02
C ASP A 129 -3.98 -0.88 1.04
N VAL A 130 -5.21 -1.10 0.56
CA VAL A 130 -6.35 -1.49 1.40
C VAL A 130 -6.10 -2.88 2.00
N ARG A 131 -6.08 -2.97 3.34
CA ARG A 131 -5.72 -4.20 4.07
C ARG A 131 -6.61 -4.48 5.28
N PHE A 132 -7.01 -3.47 6.04
CA PHE A 132 -7.73 -3.61 7.29
C PHE A 132 -9.23 -3.32 7.14
N PRO A 133 -10.08 -3.86 8.04
CA PRO A 133 -11.54 -3.66 7.96
C PRO A 133 -11.94 -2.19 7.88
N ASN A 134 -11.36 -1.31 8.71
CA ASN A 134 -11.67 0.12 8.70
C ASN A 134 -11.25 0.84 7.40
N GLU A 135 -10.23 0.35 6.70
CA GLU A 135 -9.85 0.84 5.36
C GLU A 135 -10.86 0.40 4.30
N ILE A 136 -11.34 -0.85 4.41
CA ILE A 136 -12.42 -1.39 3.58
C ILE A 136 -13.71 -0.60 3.80
N ASP A 137 -14.04 -0.33 5.07
CA ASP A 137 -15.22 0.43 5.45
C ASP A 137 -15.19 1.86 4.88
N LEU A 138 -14.01 2.52 4.87
CA LEU A 138 -13.84 3.82 4.21
C LEU A 138 -14.22 3.74 2.73
N VAL A 139 -13.67 2.78 1.99
CA VAL A 139 -13.98 2.61 0.56
C VAL A 139 -15.48 2.41 0.36
N ARG A 140 -16.10 1.53 1.16
CA ARG A 140 -17.54 1.23 1.08
C ARG A 140 -18.42 2.44 1.42
N THR A 141 -18.10 3.14 2.50
CA THR A 141 -18.86 4.33 2.96
C THR A 141 -18.84 5.45 1.92
N LEU A 142 -17.73 5.60 1.21
CA LEU A 142 -17.61 6.57 0.11
C LEU A 142 -18.16 6.06 -1.23
N GLY A 143 -18.83 4.89 -1.26
CA GLY A 143 -19.42 4.31 -2.47
C GLY A 143 -18.41 3.76 -3.47
N GLY A 144 -17.22 3.40 -2.99
CA GLY A 144 -16.13 2.86 -3.80
C GLY A 144 -16.25 1.36 -4.06
N SER A 145 -15.47 0.88 -5.03
CA SER A 145 -15.35 -0.52 -5.41
C SER A 145 -14.02 -1.10 -4.87
N LEU A 146 -14.09 -2.33 -4.34
CA LEU A 146 -12.93 -3.07 -3.85
C LEU A 146 -12.45 -4.06 -4.91
N TRP A 147 -11.21 -3.89 -5.37
CA TRP A 147 -10.59 -4.76 -6.36
C TRP A 147 -9.47 -5.58 -5.70
N ARG A 148 -9.55 -6.90 -5.85
CA ARG A 148 -8.51 -7.80 -5.38
C ARG A 148 -7.60 -8.20 -6.54
N ILE A 149 -6.30 -8.00 -6.34
CA ILE A 149 -5.27 -8.40 -7.30
C ILE A 149 -4.62 -9.68 -6.78
N ASP A 150 -4.93 -10.80 -7.44
CA ASP A 150 -4.39 -12.11 -7.09
C ASP A 150 -3.16 -12.41 -7.96
N ARG A 151 -2.01 -12.58 -7.31
CA ARG A 151 -0.76 -13.00 -7.96
C ARG A 151 -0.19 -14.20 -7.23
N PRO A 152 -0.38 -15.42 -7.75
CA PRO A 152 0.05 -16.65 -7.08
C PRO A 152 1.53 -16.66 -6.70
N SER A 153 2.41 -16.10 -7.56
CA SER A 153 3.85 -16.01 -7.32
C SER A 153 4.26 -15.00 -6.22
N ALA A 154 3.35 -14.14 -5.76
CA ALA A 154 3.62 -13.11 -4.75
C ALA A 154 3.16 -13.50 -3.33
N GLU A 155 2.59 -14.69 -3.14
CA GLU A 155 2.22 -15.17 -1.81
C GLU A 155 3.46 -15.52 -0.99
N THR A 156 3.77 -14.70 0.01
CA THR A 156 5.00 -14.81 0.81
C THR A 156 4.85 -15.62 2.09
N GLY A 157 3.61 -15.99 2.48
CA GLY A 157 3.34 -16.64 3.77
C GLY A 157 3.63 -15.76 4.99
N ASP A 158 3.84 -14.46 4.83
CA ASP A 158 4.07 -13.54 5.94
C ASP A 158 2.83 -13.51 6.86
N PRO A 159 2.95 -13.91 8.14
CA PRO A 159 1.82 -13.99 9.07
C PRO A 159 1.39 -12.62 9.64
N HIS A 160 2.06 -11.53 9.27
CA HIS A 160 1.74 -10.22 9.80
C HIS A 160 0.28 -9.84 9.48
N PRO A 161 -0.48 -9.27 10.44
CA PRO A 161 -1.90 -8.94 10.26
C PRO A 161 -2.19 -8.13 8.99
N SER A 162 -1.31 -7.21 8.59
CA SER A 162 -1.46 -6.42 7.37
C SER A 162 -1.38 -7.24 6.07
N GLU A 163 -0.83 -8.47 6.12
CA GLU A 163 -0.71 -9.33 4.93
C GLU A 163 -1.84 -10.37 4.83
N VAL A 164 -2.67 -10.51 5.86
CA VAL A 164 -3.74 -11.52 5.91
C VAL A 164 -5.14 -10.93 6.10
N ALA A 165 -5.28 -9.77 6.74
CA ALA A 165 -6.59 -9.21 7.11
C ALA A 165 -7.50 -8.97 5.90
N TRP A 166 -6.97 -8.55 4.75
CA TRP A 166 -7.72 -8.32 3.51
C TRP A 166 -8.35 -9.59 2.93
N ARG A 167 -7.87 -10.79 3.30
CA ARG A 167 -8.35 -12.08 2.76
C ARG A 167 -9.81 -12.37 3.14
N SER A 168 -10.28 -11.82 4.26
CA SER A 168 -11.66 -11.99 4.71
C SER A 168 -12.65 -11.04 4.01
N ALA A 169 -12.17 -10.06 3.26
CA ALA A 169 -13.00 -9.11 2.55
C ALA A 169 -13.60 -9.70 1.28
N THR A 170 -14.85 -9.37 0.99
CA THR A 170 -15.49 -9.70 -0.30
C THR A 170 -15.16 -8.62 -1.31
N PRO A 171 -14.37 -8.91 -2.37
CA PRO A 171 -14.10 -7.96 -3.44
C PRO A 171 -15.31 -7.83 -4.39
N ASP A 172 -15.44 -6.67 -5.04
CA ASP A 172 -16.38 -6.51 -6.15
C ASP A 172 -15.78 -7.02 -7.46
N VAL A 173 -14.45 -6.95 -7.57
CA VAL A 173 -13.66 -7.38 -8.73
C VAL A 173 -12.47 -8.20 -8.28
N VAL A 174 -12.16 -9.26 -9.02
CA VAL A 174 -10.92 -10.03 -8.88
C VAL A 174 -10.15 -9.98 -10.19
N ILE A 175 -8.90 -9.54 -10.13
CA ILE A 175 -7.98 -9.51 -11.27
C ILE A 175 -6.86 -10.52 -10.99
N ILE A 176 -6.69 -11.48 -11.88
CA ILE A 176 -5.59 -12.44 -11.81
C ILE A 176 -4.37 -11.84 -12.53
N ASN A 177 -3.27 -11.70 -11.82
CA ASN A 177 -2.00 -11.17 -12.32
C ASN A 177 -0.94 -12.29 -12.35
N ASP A 178 -1.12 -13.24 -13.25
CA ASP A 178 -0.24 -14.39 -13.44
C ASP A 178 0.47 -14.41 -14.80
N GLY A 179 0.20 -13.40 -15.64
CA GLY A 179 0.70 -13.24 -16.99
C GLY A 179 1.66 -12.05 -17.18
N PRO A 180 1.96 -11.70 -18.43
CA PRO A 180 2.72 -10.51 -18.80
C PRO A 180 1.89 -9.23 -18.55
N LEU A 181 2.57 -8.07 -18.62
CA LEU A 181 1.96 -6.76 -18.33
C LEU A 181 0.74 -6.49 -19.22
N GLU A 182 0.83 -6.83 -20.49
CA GLU A 182 -0.24 -6.62 -21.49
C GLU A 182 -1.54 -7.37 -21.12
N ALA A 183 -1.41 -8.54 -20.48
CA ALA A 183 -2.56 -9.29 -19.99
C ALA A 183 -3.23 -8.59 -18.80
N LEU A 184 -2.42 -8.01 -17.90
CA LEU A 184 -2.91 -7.23 -16.77
C LEU A 184 -3.61 -5.95 -17.26
N GLU A 185 -3.02 -5.25 -18.23
CA GLU A 185 -3.61 -4.08 -18.89
C GLU A 185 -4.98 -4.43 -19.48
N ALA A 186 -5.07 -5.50 -20.27
CA ALA A 186 -6.31 -5.95 -20.88
C ALA A 186 -7.39 -6.26 -19.82
N ALA A 187 -7.02 -6.89 -18.71
CA ALA A 187 -7.94 -7.20 -17.61
C ALA A 187 -8.47 -5.92 -16.93
N VAL A 188 -7.60 -4.94 -16.66
CA VAL A 188 -8.01 -3.64 -16.09
C VAL A 188 -8.92 -2.88 -17.04
N TYR A 189 -8.60 -2.86 -18.35
CA TYR A 189 -9.45 -2.27 -19.38
C TYR A 189 -10.85 -2.87 -19.41
N ALA A 190 -10.96 -4.19 -19.39
CA ALA A 190 -12.24 -4.89 -19.41
C ALA A 190 -13.12 -4.49 -18.22
N VAL A 191 -12.55 -4.49 -17.01
CA VAL A 191 -13.28 -4.11 -15.78
C VAL A 191 -13.74 -2.65 -15.82
N LEU A 192 -12.89 -1.73 -16.27
CA LEU A 192 -13.27 -0.31 -16.36
C LEU A 192 -14.35 -0.07 -17.41
N ALA A 193 -14.35 -0.80 -18.53
CA ALA A 193 -15.37 -0.72 -19.56
C ALA A 193 -16.74 -1.19 -19.03
N GLU A 194 -16.78 -2.29 -18.30
CA GLU A 194 -17.99 -2.80 -17.66
C GLU A 194 -18.56 -1.81 -16.63
N THR A 195 -17.70 -1.23 -15.80
CA THR A 195 -18.10 -0.26 -14.76
C THR A 195 -18.67 1.03 -15.36
N ARG A 196 -18.15 1.50 -16.50
CA ARG A 196 -18.68 2.67 -17.24
C ARG A 196 -20.01 2.42 -17.90
N THR A 197 -20.29 1.20 -18.29
CA THR A 197 -21.57 0.82 -18.93
C THR A 197 -22.74 0.81 -17.94
N ILE A 198 -22.46 0.63 -16.64
CA ILE A 198 -23.46 0.56 -15.57
C ILE A 198 -23.84 1.95 -15.02
N LEU A 199 -23.01 2.98 -15.24
CA LEU A 199 -23.31 4.36 -14.84
C LEU A 199 -23.94 5.11 -16.04
N PRO A 200 -25.27 5.39 -16.05
CA PRO A 200 -25.84 6.23 -17.08
C PRO A 200 -25.23 7.63 -17.03
N HIS A 201 -24.88 8.16 -18.19
CA HIS A 201 -24.47 9.54 -18.36
C HIS A 201 -25.53 10.47 -17.76
N SER A 202 -25.22 11.14 -16.65
CA SER A 202 -26.01 12.22 -16.08
C SER A 202 -25.47 13.56 -16.56
#